data_7ca3134b7adae4a85c87608dd3bb1e27
#
_entry.id   7ca3134b7adae4a85c87608dd3bb1e27
#
_cell.length_a   1.000
_cell.length_b   1.000
_cell.length_c   1.000
_cell.angle_alpha   90.00
_cell.angle_beta   90.00
_cell.angle_gamma   90.00
#
_symmetry.space_group_name_H-M   'P 1'
#
loop_
_entity.id
_entity.type
_entity.pdbx_description
1 polymer ?
#
loop_
_entity_poly.entity_id
_entity_poly.type
_entity_poly.pdbx_seq_one_letter_code
_entity_poly.pdbx_strand_id
1 'polypeptide(L)'
;SEHMIQSAMFAEKSKCNDDLICSCLLHDYGHFLIDDPDELVKNKLDGRHELIGYEYLKKFFKKQIVEPIRYHVLAKRYLARDKKYFEKLSKASKVSLELQGGILNDKDTESFKRKSYFKSSILLRKFDEAAKKTYVKMKTIHDYKKLLISKII
;
A
#
# COMPACT_ATOMS: atom_id res chain seq x y z
N SER A 1 0.66 -10.53 6.71
CA SER A 1 -0.64 -11.08 6.35
C SER A 1 -0.60 -11.70 4.95
N GLU A 2 -1.52 -12.60 4.66
CA GLU A 2 -1.65 -13.23 3.34
C GLU A 2 -1.86 -12.19 2.23
N HIS A 3 -2.61 -11.15 2.51
CA HIS A 3 -2.86 -10.05 1.58
C HIS A 3 -1.55 -9.37 1.12
N MET A 4 -0.65 -9.07 2.04
CA MET A 4 0.65 -8.46 1.70
C MET A 4 1.52 -9.39 0.87
N ILE A 5 1.55 -10.68 1.21
CA ILE A 5 2.29 -11.70 0.44
C ILE A 5 1.71 -11.83 -0.96
N GLN A 6 0.40 -11.85 -1.10
CA GLN A 6 -0.27 -11.93 -2.41
C GLN A 6 0.02 -10.69 -3.27
N SER A 7 0.04 -9.50 -2.68
CA SER A 7 0.44 -8.26 -3.37
C SER A 7 1.87 -8.37 -3.92
N ALA A 8 2.79 -8.91 -3.11
CA ALA A 8 4.18 -9.14 -3.51
C ALA A 8 4.30 -10.18 -4.63
N MET A 9 3.50 -11.25 -4.58
CA MET A 9 3.46 -12.26 -5.64
C MET A 9 3.03 -11.68 -6.99
N PHE A 10 2.05 -10.76 -7.00
CA PHE A 10 1.67 -10.05 -8.22
C PHE A 10 2.78 -9.15 -8.75
N ALA A 11 3.48 -8.44 -7.88
CA ALA A 11 4.62 -7.63 -8.27
C ALA A 11 5.76 -8.47 -8.86
N GLU A 12 6.06 -9.63 -8.25
CA GLU A 12 7.06 -10.59 -8.72
C GLU A 12 6.66 -11.16 -10.09
N LYS A 13 5.42 -11.60 -10.25
CA LYS A 13 4.88 -12.10 -11.53
C LYS A 13 4.94 -11.06 -12.63
N SER A 14 4.76 -9.79 -12.29
CA SER A 14 4.86 -8.66 -13.21
C SER A 14 6.30 -8.21 -13.47
N LYS A 15 7.30 -8.96 -12.98
CA LYS A 15 8.73 -8.68 -13.13
C LYS A 15 9.16 -7.31 -12.61
N CYS A 16 8.52 -6.86 -11.54
CA CYS A 16 8.93 -5.65 -10.85
C CYS A 16 10.26 -5.85 -10.13
N ASN A 17 10.94 -4.75 -9.85
CA ASN A 17 12.20 -4.83 -9.11
C ASN A 17 11.98 -5.27 -7.64
N ASP A 18 13.03 -5.72 -7.02
CA ASP A 18 13.02 -6.22 -5.64
C ASP A 18 12.53 -5.19 -4.62
N ASP A 19 12.82 -3.91 -4.86
CA ASP A 19 12.40 -2.84 -3.95
C ASP A 19 10.87 -2.70 -3.91
N LEU A 20 10.23 -2.78 -5.08
CA LEU A 20 8.76 -2.72 -5.15
C LEU A 20 8.11 -3.99 -4.58
N ILE A 21 8.72 -5.16 -4.78
CA ILE A 21 8.27 -6.41 -4.15
C ILE A 21 8.31 -6.27 -2.62
N CYS A 22 9.39 -5.72 -2.07
CA CYS A 22 9.50 -5.43 -0.63
C CYS A 22 8.46 -4.40 -0.17
N SER A 23 8.20 -3.35 -0.96
CA SER A 23 7.14 -2.39 -0.67
C SER A 23 5.77 -3.09 -0.54
N CYS A 24 5.46 -4.00 -1.46
CA CYS A 24 4.22 -4.78 -1.43
C CYS A 24 4.13 -5.67 -0.18
N LEU A 25 5.23 -6.32 0.22
CA LEU A 25 5.29 -7.15 1.43
C LEU A 25 5.05 -6.36 2.71
N LEU A 26 5.33 -5.07 2.72
CA LEU A 26 5.37 -4.26 3.93
C LEU A 26 4.31 -3.14 3.97
N HIS A 27 3.52 -2.96 2.90
CA HIS A 27 2.69 -1.75 2.74
C HIS A 27 1.66 -1.55 3.86
N ASP A 28 1.11 -2.63 4.39
CA ASP A 28 0.12 -2.62 5.47
C ASP A 28 0.73 -2.88 6.86
N TYR A 29 2.07 -2.87 6.96
CA TYR A 29 2.74 -3.14 8.24
C TYR A 29 2.30 -2.20 9.36
N GLY A 30 1.95 -0.97 9.01
CA GLY A 30 1.46 0.03 9.96
C GLY A 30 0.23 -0.41 10.75
N HIS A 31 -0.63 -1.27 10.17
CA HIS A 31 -1.77 -1.82 10.89
C HIS A 31 -1.39 -2.64 12.13
N PHE A 32 -0.22 -3.32 12.10
CA PHE A 32 0.27 -4.08 13.26
C PHE A 32 0.85 -3.18 14.36
N LEU A 33 1.10 -1.90 14.05
CA LEU A 33 1.68 -0.93 14.99
C LEU A 33 0.61 -0.04 15.65
N ILE A 34 -0.66 -0.20 15.28
CA ILE A 34 -1.78 0.54 15.85
C ILE A 34 -2.25 -0.19 17.12
N ASP A 35 -2.28 0.51 18.26
CA ASP A 35 -2.58 -0.09 19.56
C ASP A 35 -4.02 -0.58 19.70
N ASP A 36 -4.99 0.14 19.11
CA ASP A 36 -6.39 -0.23 19.15
C ASP A 36 -7.10 0.04 17.82
N PRO A 37 -7.01 -0.92 16.85
CA PRO A 37 -7.69 -0.79 15.56
C PRO A 37 -9.21 -0.71 15.67
N ASP A 38 -9.81 -1.42 16.64
CA ASP A 38 -11.26 -1.46 16.82
C ASP A 38 -11.81 -0.10 17.28
N GLU A 39 -11.08 0.59 18.14
CA GLU A 39 -11.44 1.95 18.57
C GLU A 39 -11.41 2.94 17.39
N LEU A 40 -10.41 2.82 16.50
CA LEU A 40 -10.32 3.65 15.30
C LEU A 40 -11.53 3.45 14.38
N VAL A 41 -11.93 2.19 14.16
CA VAL A 41 -13.10 1.85 13.34
C VAL A 41 -14.38 2.37 14.00
N LYS A 42 -14.54 2.13 15.30
CA LYS A 42 -15.70 2.59 16.09
C LYS A 42 -15.88 4.10 16.04
N ASN A 43 -14.79 4.85 16.12
CA ASN A 43 -14.80 6.30 16.08
C ASN A 43 -14.72 6.87 14.66
N LYS A 44 -14.74 6.03 13.62
CA LYS A 44 -14.59 6.41 12.21
C LYS A 44 -13.32 7.23 11.96
N LEU A 45 -12.24 6.86 12.63
CA LEU A 45 -10.94 7.49 12.47
C LEU A 45 -10.08 6.72 11.48
N ASP A 46 -9.34 7.44 10.65
CA ASP A 46 -8.27 6.86 9.86
C ASP A 46 -7.02 6.73 10.71
N GLY A 47 -6.53 5.52 10.90
CA GLY A 47 -5.31 5.24 11.67
C GLY A 47 -4.03 5.66 10.96
N ARG A 48 -4.09 6.11 9.72
CA ARG A 48 -2.94 6.50 8.89
C ARG A 48 -1.84 5.43 8.88
N HIS A 49 -2.25 4.19 8.69
CA HIS A 49 -1.35 3.03 8.71
C HIS A 49 -0.15 3.20 7.76
N GLU A 50 -0.33 3.87 6.63
CA GLU A 50 0.71 4.14 5.64
C GLU A 50 1.81 5.06 6.22
N LEU A 51 1.45 6.05 7.02
CA LEU A 51 2.40 6.96 7.65
C LEU A 51 3.07 6.31 8.85
N ILE A 52 2.31 5.60 9.66
CA ILE A 52 2.82 4.85 10.82
C ILE A 52 3.83 3.78 10.34
N GLY A 53 3.46 3.02 9.31
CA GLY A 53 4.34 2.04 8.70
C GLY A 53 5.61 2.67 8.13
N TYR A 54 5.47 3.76 7.40
CA TYR A 54 6.61 4.51 6.86
C TYR A 54 7.56 4.98 7.96
N GLU A 55 7.06 5.64 9.00
CA GLU A 55 7.89 6.17 10.09
C GLU A 55 8.67 5.07 10.82
N TYR A 56 8.08 3.91 10.98
CA TYR A 56 8.77 2.76 11.56
C TYR A 56 9.79 2.15 10.59
N LEU A 57 9.37 1.85 9.37
CA LEU A 57 10.17 1.09 8.40
C LEU A 57 11.34 1.88 7.82
N LYS A 58 11.26 3.21 7.75
CA LYS A 58 12.36 4.05 7.24
C LYS A 58 13.65 3.94 8.04
N LYS A 59 13.58 3.40 9.25
CA LYS A 59 14.74 3.11 10.09
C LYS A 59 15.53 1.89 9.58
N PHE A 60 14.90 1.03 8.80
CA PHE A 60 15.45 -0.25 8.38
C PHE A 60 15.59 -0.41 6.87
N PHE A 61 14.86 0.38 6.09
CA PHE A 61 14.80 0.25 4.64
C PHE A 61 15.01 1.58 3.93
N LYS A 62 15.62 1.52 2.75
CA LYS A 62 15.88 2.70 1.92
C LYS A 62 14.58 3.31 1.33
N LYS A 63 14.70 4.55 0.87
CA LYS A 63 13.57 5.34 0.34
C LYS A 63 12.79 4.62 -0.78
N GLN A 64 13.48 3.89 -1.67
CA GLN A 64 12.85 3.16 -2.76
C GLN A 64 11.82 2.14 -2.30
N ILE A 65 11.95 1.63 -1.07
CA ILE A 65 11.02 0.68 -0.46
C ILE A 65 9.93 1.40 0.33
N VAL A 66 10.29 2.39 1.14
CA VAL A 66 9.36 2.98 2.11
C VAL A 66 8.51 4.13 1.55
N GLU A 67 9.00 4.88 0.57
CA GLU A 67 8.21 5.97 -0.02
C GLU A 67 6.95 5.47 -0.77
N PRO A 68 6.99 4.37 -1.55
CA PRO A 68 5.76 3.81 -2.09
C PRO A 68 4.75 3.41 -1.00
N ILE A 69 5.22 2.90 0.13
CA ILE A 69 4.36 2.58 1.29
C ILE A 69 3.69 3.84 1.82
N ARG A 70 4.47 4.91 2.01
CA ARG A 70 3.97 6.21 2.46
C ARG A 70 2.84 6.74 1.58
N TYR A 71 2.95 6.54 0.27
CA TYR A 71 2.07 7.15 -0.72
C TYR A 71 0.99 6.21 -1.29
N HIS A 72 0.87 4.96 -0.82
CA HIS A 72 -0.10 4.04 -1.43
C HIS A 72 -1.57 4.43 -1.18
N VAL A 73 -1.87 5.10 -0.07
CA VAL A 73 -3.21 5.65 0.18
C VAL A 73 -3.47 6.87 -0.71
N LEU A 74 -2.47 7.72 -0.90
CA LEU A 74 -2.57 8.85 -1.84
C LEU A 74 -2.77 8.33 -3.27
N ALA A 75 -2.10 7.25 -3.63
CA ALA A 75 -2.30 6.56 -4.92
C ALA A 75 -3.74 6.06 -5.09
N LYS A 76 -4.34 5.48 -4.05
CA LYS A 76 -5.75 5.08 -4.05
C LYS A 76 -6.67 6.27 -4.30
N ARG A 77 -6.45 7.38 -3.61
CA ARG A 77 -7.23 8.61 -3.77
C ARG A 77 -7.10 9.21 -5.16
N TYR A 78 -5.89 9.14 -5.74
CA TYR A 78 -5.63 9.54 -7.13
C TYR A 78 -6.36 8.64 -8.13
N LEU A 79 -6.22 7.32 -8.01
CA LEU A 79 -6.85 6.35 -8.91
C LEU A 79 -8.38 6.42 -8.84
N ALA A 80 -8.94 6.77 -7.69
CA ALA A 80 -10.39 6.93 -7.49
C ALA A 80 -10.99 8.09 -8.29
N ARG A 81 -10.18 8.95 -8.88
CA ARG A 81 -10.62 9.97 -9.87
C ARG A 81 -11.15 9.33 -11.15
N ASP A 82 -10.68 8.13 -11.48
CA ASP A 82 -11.24 7.32 -12.57
C ASP A 82 -12.51 6.64 -12.08
N LYS A 83 -13.62 6.88 -12.77
CA LYS A 83 -14.94 6.35 -12.40
C LYS A 83 -14.96 4.82 -12.37
N LYS A 84 -14.32 4.16 -13.35
CA LYS A 84 -14.29 2.70 -13.43
C LYS A 84 -13.50 2.10 -12.26
N TYR A 85 -12.38 2.71 -11.89
CA TYR A 85 -11.61 2.29 -10.72
C TYR A 85 -12.45 2.45 -9.44
N PHE A 86 -13.08 3.61 -9.25
CA PHE A 86 -13.91 3.88 -8.07
C PHE A 86 -15.07 2.87 -7.94
N GLU A 87 -15.77 2.60 -9.03
CA GLU A 87 -16.90 1.65 -9.02
C GLU A 87 -16.47 0.22 -8.65
N LYS A 88 -15.25 -0.18 -8.98
CA LYS A 88 -14.69 -1.50 -8.67
C LYS A 88 -14.19 -1.64 -7.24
N LEU A 89 -14.04 -0.56 -6.50
CA LEU A 89 -13.64 -0.63 -5.10
C LEU A 89 -14.66 -1.43 -4.28
N SER A 90 -14.18 -2.26 -3.35
CA SER A 90 -15.05 -2.91 -2.37
C SER A 90 -15.76 -1.87 -1.50
N LYS A 91 -16.88 -2.26 -0.89
CA LYS A 91 -17.60 -1.39 0.05
C LYS A 91 -16.68 -0.89 1.17
N ALA A 92 -15.86 -1.77 1.74
CA ALA A 92 -14.89 -1.41 2.77
C ALA A 92 -13.86 -0.39 2.26
N SER A 93 -13.36 -0.57 1.03
CA SER A 93 -12.41 0.37 0.41
C SER A 93 -13.04 1.73 0.12
N LYS A 94 -14.32 1.79 -0.24
CA LYS A 94 -15.05 3.06 -0.42
C LYS A 94 -15.23 3.79 0.91
N VAL A 95 -15.57 3.08 1.98
CA VAL A 95 -15.69 3.65 3.33
C VAL A 95 -14.33 4.21 3.79
N SER A 96 -13.26 3.43 3.66
CA SER A 96 -11.92 3.88 4.05
C SER A 96 -11.43 5.05 3.20
N LEU A 97 -11.80 5.11 1.91
CA LEU A 97 -11.46 6.24 1.04
C LEU A 97 -12.00 7.56 1.62
N GLU A 98 -13.24 7.58 2.08
CA GLU A 98 -13.84 8.79 2.70
C GLU A 98 -13.08 9.20 3.97
N LEU A 99 -12.73 8.24 4.83
CA LEU A 99 -11.94 8.49 6.05
C LEU A 99 -10.53 8.98 5.73
N GLN A 100 -9.96 8.54 4.60
CA GLN A 100 -8.62 8.91 4.14
C GLN A 100 -8.56 10.29 3.46
N GLY A 101 -9.67 10.97 3.29
CA GLY A 101 -9.76 12.29 2.68
C GLY A 101 -10.49 12.35 1.34
N GLY A 102 -11.06 11.25 0.88
CA GLY A 102 -11.84 11.17 -0.36
C GLY A 102 -11.01 11.19 -1.63
N ILE A 103 -11.67 11.40 -2.76
CA ILE A 103 -11.04 11.51 -4.07
C ILE A 103 -10.10 12.71 -4.09
N LEU A 104 -8.91 12.53 -4.66
CA LEU A 104 -7.89 13.57 -4.69
C LEU A 104 -8.32 14.74 -5.59
N ASN A 105 -8.13 15.97 -5.11
CA ASN A 105 -8.43 17.17 -5.87
C ASN A 105 -7.36 17.45 -6.95
N ASP A 106 -7.61 18.43 -7.83
CA ASP A 106 -6.72 18.75 -8.95
C ASP A 106 -5.35 19.26 -8.47
N LYS A 107 -5.31 20.10 -7.46
CA LYS A 107 -4.06 20.67 -6.90
C LYS A 107 -3.17 19.58 -6.33
N ASP A 108 -3.73 18.72 -5.49
CA ASP A 108 -2.97 17.63 -4.86
C ASP A 108 -2.60 16.54 -5.87
N THR A 109 -3.43 16.35 -6.91
CA THR A 109 -3.11 15.46 -8.03
C THR A 109 -1.86 15.92 -8.76
N GLU A 110 -1.75 17.18 -9.12
CA GLU A 110 -0.58 17.73 -9.80
C GLU A 110 0.68 17.62 -8.90
N SER A 111 0.55 17.90 -7.62
CA SER A 111 1.64 17.73 -6.66
C SER A 111 2.10 16.27 -6.56
N PHE A 112 1.15 15.33 -6.49
CA PHE A 112 1.46 13.91 -6.40
C PHE A 112 2.15 13.37 -7.65
N LYS A 113 1.68 13.75 -8.84
CA LYS A 113 2.27 13.33 -10.12
C LYS A 113 3.75 13.73 -10.27
N ARG A 114 4.18 14.80 -9.61
CA ARG A 114 5.57 15.27 -9.63
C ARG A 114 6.50 14.56 -8.68
N LYS A 115 5.99 13.72 -7.78
CA LYS A 115 6.83 12.99 -6.82
C LYS A 115 7.61 11.88 -7.52
N SER A 116 8.88 11.70 -7.11
CA SER A 116 9.77 10.68 -7.67
C SER A 116 9.22 9.26 -7.54
N TYR A 117 8.40 9.00 -6.52
CA TYR A 117 7.83 7.69 -6.23
C TYR A 117 6.37 7.55 -6.69
N PHE A 118 5.90 8.44 -7.54
CA PHE A 118 4.54 8.39 -8.08
C PHE A 118 4.24 7.06 -8.77
N LYS A 119 5.08 6.66 -9.75
CA LYS A 119 4.86 5.41 -10.51
C LYS A 119 4.86 4.17 -9.63
N SER A 120 5.83 4.04 -8.73
CA SER A 120 5.91 2.89 -7.83
C SER A 120 4.75 2.85 -6.82
N SER A 121 4.28 3.99 -6.36
CA SER A 121 3.10 4.09 -5.49
C SER A 121 1.82 3.66 -6.21
N ILE A 122 1.65 4.03 -7.48
CA ILE A 122 0.53 3.59 -8.31
C ILE A 122 0.57 2.07 -8.54
N LEU A 123 1.74 1.52 -8.88
CA LEU A 123 1.91 0.08 -9.07
C LEU A 123 1.62 -0.69 -7.78
N LEU A 124 2.18 -0.25 -6.66
CA LEU A 124 1.89 -0.85 -5.36
C LEU A 124 0.39 -0.91 -5.10
N ARG A 125 -0.32 0.21 -5.30
CA ARG A 125 -1.77 0.25 -5.08
C ARG A 125 -2.53 -0.68 -6.00
N LYS A 126 -2.13 -0.82 -7.25
CA LYS A 126 -2.74 -1.77 -8.19
C LYS A 126 -2.55 -3.22 -7.74
N PHE A 127 -1.38 -3.58 -7.23
CA PHE A 127 -1.14 -4.92 -6.69
C PHE A 127 -1.89 -5.16 -5.39
N ASP A 128 -1.98 -4.17 -4.52
CA ASP A 128 -2.82 -4.21 -3.32
C ASP A 128 -4.29 -4.50 -3.69
N GLU A 129 -4.82 -3.82 -4.69
CA GLU A 129 -6.19 -4.03 -5.15
C GLU A 129 -6.39 -5.41 -5.79
N ALA A 130 -5.46 -5.87 -6.62
CA ALA A 130 -5.51 -7.18 -7.26
C ALA A 130 -5.50 -8.32 -6.22
N ALA A 131 -4.72 -8.17 -5.16
CA ALA A 131 -4.61 -9.15 -4.08
C ALA A 131 -5.92 -9.38 -3.31
N LYS A 132 -6.85 -8.45 -3.36
CA LYS A 132 -8.17 -8.59 -2.70
C LYS A 132 -9.14 -9.51 -3.44
N LYS A 133 -8.88 -9.79 -4.70
CA LYS A 133 -9.86 -10.45 -5.61
C LYS A 133 -9.42 -11.82 -6.09
N THR A 134 -8.16 -12.19 -5.92
CA THR A 134 -7.59 -13.36 -6.60
C THR A 134 -7.26 -14.47 -5.62
N TYR A 135 -7.70 -15.68 -5.99
CA TYR A 135 -7.34 -16.91 -5.31
C TYR A 135 -6.14 -17.53 -6.03
N VAL A 136 -4.99 -17.58 -5.39
CA VAL A 136 -3.76 -18.15 -5.94
C VAL A 136 -3.05 -19.02 -4.90
N LYS A 137 -2.22 -19.97 -5.37
CA LYS A 137 -1.35 -20.75 -4.50
C LYS A 137 -0.38 -19.77 -3.80
N MET A 138 -0.47 -19.69 -2.49
CA MET A 138 0.24 -18.71 -1.69
C MET A 138 1.68 -19.12 -1.42
N LYS A 139 2.61 -18.19 -1.59
CA LYS A 139 3.91 -18.19 -0.92
C LYS A 139 3.74 -17.86 0.56
N THR A 140 4.80 -18.06 1.33
CA THR A 140 4.87 -17.68 2.74
C THR A 140 5.89 -16.57 2.94
N ILE A 141 5.90 -15.95 4.11
CA ILE A 141 6.92 -14.95 4.45
C ILE A 141 8.34 -15.54 4.40
N HIS A 142 8.48 -16.87 4.62
CA HIS A 142 9.76 -17.54 4.54
C HIS A 142 10.36 -17.51 3.13
N ASP A 143 9.52 -17.55 2.09
CA ASP A 143 9.97 -17.46 0.69
C ASP A 143 10.61 -16.11 0.38
N TYR A 144 10.21 -15.05 1.09
CA TYR A 144 10.73 -13.70 0.93
C TYR A 144 11.76 -13.27 1.98
N LYS A 145 12.05 -14.13 2.95
CA LYS A 145 12.95 -13.81 4.08
C LYS A 145 14.32 -13.32 3.61
N LYS A 146 14.94 -14.04 2.68
CA LYS A 146 16.25 -13.67 2.13
C LYS A 146 16.22 -12.32 1.44
N LEU A 147 15.17 -12.05 0.66
CA LEU A 147 14.98 -10.78 -0.02
C LEU A 147 14.87 -9.63 0.99
N LEU A 148 13.99 -9.74 1.96
CA LEU A 148 13.81 -8.71 2.99
C LEU A 148 15.11 -8.42 3.75
N ILE A 149 15.82 -9.47 4.19
CA ILE A 149 17.09 -9.33 4.91
C ILE A 149 18.12 -8.59 4.05
N SER A 150 18.21 -8.91 2.75
CA SER A 150 19.16 -8.28 1.83
C SER A 150 18.93 -6.76 1.64
N LYS A 151 17.74 -6.27 1.97
CA LYS A 151 17.34 -4.86 1.82
C LYS A 151 17.43 -4.03 3.10
N ILE A 152 17.71 -4.67 4.23
CA ILE A 152 17.91 -3.96 5.51
C ILE A 152 19.21 -3.16 5.43
N ILE A 153 19.13 -1.89 5.80
CA ILE A 153 20.26 -0.96 5.86
C ILE A 153 20.97 -1.00 7.20
#